data_3ccee1d956cb2524bd5a8589b5a66242
#
_entry.id   3ccee1d956cb2524bd5a8589b5a66242
#
_cell.length_a   1.000
_cell.length_b   1.000
_cell.length_c   1.000
_cell.angle_alpha   90.00
_cell.angle_beta   90.00
_cell.angle_gamma   90.00
#
_symmetry.space_group_name_H-M   'P 1'
#
loop_
_entity.id
_entity.type
_entity.pdbx_description
1 polymer ?
#
loop_
_entity_poly.entity_id
_entity_poly.type
_entity_poly.pdbx_seq_one_letter_code
_entity_poly.pdbx_strand_id
1 'polypeptide(L)'
;MNSKTNSAVIDLLSDTIGTGQSVRIRARGGSMRPLVPDGSVVELAPLTEPLRVGDIVAARVNGRFVIHRVVSLGAMVTLRGDSTLADDPMVHPDDIIAIGRTVTTPGGWKMRIDTPPARLAGRLLSR
;
A
#
# COMPACT_ATOMS: atom_id res chain seq x y z
N MET A 1 -0.61 -19.22 -2.62
CA MET A 1 0.60 -18.81 -3.38
C MET A 1 1.82 -19.04 -2.51
N ASN A 2 2.86 -19.69 -3.03
CA ASN A 2 4.06 -19.93 -2.23
C ASN A 2 4.97 -18.70 -2.22
N SER A 3 5.94 -18.66 -1.30
CA SER A 3 6.81 -17.51 -1.10
C SER A 3 7.68 -17.21 -2.32
N LYS A 4 8.09 -18.23 -3.08
CA LYS A 4 8.89 -18.05 -4.28
C LYS A 4 8.09 -17.33 -5.38
N THR A 5 6.83 -17.72 -5.59
CA THR A 5 5.94 -17.06 -6.56
C THR A 5 5.67 -15.62 -6.14
N ASN A 6 5.43 -15.38 -4.83
CA ASN A 6 5.24 -14.03 -4.32
C ASN A 6 6.47 -13.16 -4.56
N SER A 7 7.66 -13.70 -4.33
CA SER A 7 8.91 -12.97 -4.53
C SER A 7 9.09 -12.55 -6.00
N ALA A 8 8.80 -13.46 -6.94
CA ALA A 8 8.89 -13.16 -8.37
C ALA A 8 7.88 -12.08 -8.78
N VAL A 9 6.66 -12.13 -8.26
CA VAL A 9 5.64 -11.12 -8.55
C VAL A 9 6.06 -9.76 -7.98
N ILE A 10 6.57 -9.73 -6.75
CA ILE A 10 7.05 -8.49 -6.13
C ILE A 10 8.18 -7.87 -6.96
N ASP A 11 9.13 -8.68 -7.41
CA ASP A 11 10.24 -8.19 -8.21
C ASP A 11 9.76 -7.63 -9.55
N LEU A 12 8.79 -8.29 -10.20
CA LEU A 12 8.22 -7.81 -11.45
C LEU A 12 7.51 -6.46 -11.25
N LEU A 13 6.73 -6.34 -10.17
CA LEU A 13 6.05 -5.08 -9.84
C LEU A 13 7.07 -3.97 -9.58
N SER A 14 8.11 -4.25 -8.79
CA SER A 14 9.17 -3.29 -8.49
C SER A 14 9.86 -2.81 -9.75
N ASP A 15 10.18 -3.73 -10.66
CA ASP A 15 10.86 -3.38 -11.92
C ASP A 15 9.96 -2.52 -12.80
N THR A 16 8.68 -2.86 -12.92
CA THR A 16 7.73 -2.09 -13.72
C THR A 16 7.55 -0.69 -13.16
N ILE A 17 7.37 -0.56 -11.86
CA ILE A 17 7.26 0.73 -11.17
C ILE A 17 8.55 1.52 -11.36
N GLY A 18 9.72 0.86 -11.29
CA GLY A 18 11.03 1.48 -11.47
C GLY A 18 11.22 2.10 -12.85
N THR A 19 10.45 1.69 -13.85
CA THR A 19 10.49 2.32 -15.19
C THR A 19 9.57 3.54 -15.28
N GLY A 20 8.91 3.94 -14.20
CA GLY A 20 8.01 5.09 -14.17
C GLY A 20 6.56 4.76 -14.49
N GLN A 21 6.24 3.49 -14.67
CA GLN A 21 4.88 3.06 -15.02
C GLN A 21 4.05 2.78 -13.79
N SER A 22 2.75 3.08 -13.87
CA SER A 22 1.78 2.66 -12.87
C SER A 22 1.31 1.25 -13.16
N VAL A 23 0.92 0.54 -12.10
CA VAL A 23 0.43 -0.84 -12.18
C VAL A 23 -0.89 -0.94 -11.43
N ARG A 24 -1.83 -1.71 -11.96
CA ARG A 24 -3.09 -2.01 -11.27
C ARG A 24 -3.02 -3.42 -10.73
N ILE A 25 -3.35 -3.57 -9.46
CA ILE A 25 -3.39 -4.88 -8.83
C ILE A 25 -4.69 -5.04 -8.06
N ARG A 26 -5.09 -6.29 -7.87
CA ARG A 26 -6.27 -6.61 -7.07
C ARG A 26 -5.83 -6.84 -5.63
N ALA A 27 -6.38 -6.04 -4.73
CA ALA A 27 -6.13 -6.18 -3.30
C ALA A 27 -6.95 -7.36 -2.75
N ARG A 28 -6.32 -8.18 -1.93
CA ARG A 28 -6.97 -9.33 -1.29
C ARG A 28 -6.94 -9.17 0.22
N GLY A 29 -8.02 -9.62 0.87
CA GLY A 29 -8.17 -9.54 2.30
C GLY A 29 -8.80 -8.26 2.75
N GLY A 30 -9.07 -8.15 4.06
CA GLY A 30 -9.81 -7.06 4.65
C GLY A 30 -8.97 -6.07 5.45
N SER A 31 -7.63 -6.15 5.40
CA SER A 31 -6.77 -5.34 6.26
C SER A 31 -6.90 -3.84 6.01
N MET A 32 -7.38 -3.42 4.84
CA MET A 32 -7.52 -2.01 4.49
C MET A 32 -8.99 -1.56 4.41
N ARG A 33 -9.89 -2.30 5.02
CA ARG A 33 -11.26 -1.82 5.17
C ARG A 33 -11.32 -0.60 6.08
N PRO A 34 -12.25 0.30 5.86
CA PRO A 34 -13.30 0.29 4.84
C PRO A 34 -12.87 0.88 3.50
N LEU A 35 -11.70 1.54 3.44
CA LEU A 35 -11.30 2.31 2.26
C LEU A 35 -10.98 1.41 1.06
N VAL A 36 -10.34 0.27 1.31
CA VAL A 36 -9.97 -0.70 0.27
C VAL A 36 -10.59 -2.05 0.61
N PRO A 37 -11.84 -2.28 0.19
CA PRO A 37 -12.48 -3.59 0.41
C PRO A 37 -11.74 -4.70 -0.33
N ASP A 38 -11.89 -5.94 0.17
CA ASP A 38 -11.36 -7.11 -0.52
C ASP A 38 -11.84 -7.16 -1.97
N GLY A 39 -10.93 -7.46 -2.88
CA GLY A 39 -11.24 -7.52 -4.31
C GLY A 39 -11.19 -6.19 -5.03
N SER A 40 -10.86 -5.10 -4.34
CA SER A 40 -10.66 -3.80 -4.99
C SER A 40 -9.44 -3.83 -5.90
N VAL A 41 -9.46 -3.00 -6.95
CA VAL A 41 -8.30 -2.78 -7.81
C VAL A 41 -7.61 -1.50 -7.34
N VAL A 42 -6.34 -1.60 -7.00
CA VAL A 42 -5.52 -0.47 -6.55
C VAL A 42 -4.54 -0.12 -7.65
N GLU A 43 -4.53 1.15 -8.03
CA GLU A 43 -3.50 1.67 -8.92
C GLU A 43 -2.30 2.10 -8.08
N LEU A 44 -1.16 1.49 -8.36
CA LEU A 44 0.11 1.78 -7.71
C LEU A 44 0.97 2.59 -8.67
N ALA A 45 1.56 3.65 -8.15
CA ALA A 45 2.38 4.56 -8.94
C ALA A 45 3.78 4.70 -8.33
N PRO A 46 4.78 5.12 -9.13
CA PRO A 46 6.10 5.41 -8.58
C PRO A 46 6.04 6.50 -7.50
N LEU A 47 6.94 6.40 -6.54
CA LEU A 47 7.12 7.44 -5.53
C LEU A 47 7.81 8.63 -6.19
N THR A 48 7.10 9.74 -6.32
CA THR A 48 7.64 10.98 -6.89
C THR A 48 7.83 12.06 -5.84
N GLU A 49 7.32 11.84 -4.64
CA GLU A 49 7.43 12.75 -3.50
C GLU A 49 7.84 11.95 -2.26
N PRO A 50 8.41 12.61 -1.23
CA PRO A 50 8.68 11.92 0.02
C PRO A 50 7.41 11.33 0.62
N LEU A 51 7.57 10.19 1.28
CA LEU A 51 6.46 9.55 2.00
C LEU A 51 5.94 10.45 3.11
N ARG A 52 4.65 10.34 3.37
CA ARG A 52 3.97 11.03 4.47
C ARG A 52 3.18 10.04 5.29
N VAL A 53 3.07 10.32 6.59
CA VAL A 53 2.14 9.57 7.43
C VAL A 53 0.73 9.71 6.85
N GLY A 54 0.05 8.59 6.71
CA GLY A 54 -1.27 8.52 6.09
C GLY A 54 -1.26 8.02 4.64
N ASP A 55 -0.10 7.98 3.99
CA ASP A 55 -0.01 7.41 2.63
C ASP A 55 -0.32 5.92 2.66
N ILE A 56 -1.04 5.45 1.63
CA ILE A 56 -1.22 4.02 1.40
C ILE A 56 -0.13 3.61 0.41
N VAL A 57 0.64 2.60 0.77
CA VAL A 57 1.78 2.16 -0.01
C VAL A 57 1.75 0.65 -0.24
N ALA A 58 2.39 0.23 -1.31
CA ALA A 58 2.75 -1.16 -1.52
C ALA A 58 4.16 -1.36 -0.98
N ALA A 59 4.38 -2.40 -0.22
CA ALA A 59 5.65 -2.64 0.44
C ALA A 59 5.95 -4.13 0.55
N ARG A 60 7.23 -4.42 0.77
CA ARG A 60 7.71 -5.76 1.11
C ARG A 60 7.88 -5.82 2.61
N VAL A 61 7.10 -6.67 3.26
CA VAL A 61 7.16 -6.87 4.72
C VAL A 61 7.44 -8.35 4.97
N ASN A 62 8.61 -8.67 5.51
CA ASN A 62 9.05 -10.05 5.75
C ASN A 62 8.90 -10.92 4.50
N GLY A 63 9.27 -10.38 3.33
CA GLY A 63 9.20 -11.09 2.07
C GLY A 63 7.80 -11.18 1.46
N ARG A 64 6.80 -10.57 2.08
CA ARG A 64 5.42 -10.57 1.58
C ARG A 64 5.06 -9.21 1.00
N PHE A 65 4.24 -9.23 -0.04
CA PHE A 65 3.67 -8.02 -0.61
C PHE A 65 2.46 -7.60 0.23
N VAL A 66 2.47 -6.35 0.69
CA VAL A 66 1.33 -5.79 1.41
C VAL A 66 0.98 -4.41 0.85
N ILE A 67 -0.29 -4.04 0.98
CA ILE A 67 -0.77 -2.67 0.74
C ILE A 67 -1.34 -2.20 2.07
N HIS A 68 -0.60 -1.32 2.74
CA HIS A 68 -0.96 -0.82 4.07
C HIS A 68 -0.67 0.67 4.17
N ARG A 69 -1.07 1.26 5.27
CA ARG A 69 -0.93 2.69 5.51
C ARG A 69 0.33 3.00 6.31
N VAL A 70 1.02 4.07 5.94
CA VAL A 70 2.16 4.58 6.71
C VAL A 70 1.62 5.21 7.98
N VAL A 71 2.04 4.70 9.13
CA VAL A 71 1.62 5.23 10.44
C VAL A 71 2.75 5.93 11.17
N SER A 72 4.01 5.66 10.82
CA SER A 72 5.16 6.32 11.42
C SER A 72 6.32 6.36 10.44
N LEU A 73 7.04 7.47 10.42
CA LEU A 73 8.22 7.68 9.59
C LEU A 73 9.42 8.00 10.48
N GLY A 74 10.55 7.43 10.13
CA GLY A 74 11.84 7.64 10.77
C GLY A 74 12.90 6.96 9.93
N ALA A 75 13.99 6.51 10.56
CA ALA A 75 15.01 5.71 9.86
C ALA A 75 14.39 4.43 9.27
N MET A 76 13.38 3.90 9.96
CA MET A 76 12.55 2.79 9.50
C MET A 76 11.12 3.29 9.31
N VAL A 77 10.33 2.57 8.54
CA VAL A 77 8.92 2.92 8.26
C VAL A 77 8.02 1.91 8.95
N THR A 78 7.00 2.41 9.64
CA THR A 78 5.98 1.56 10.27
C THR A 78 4.70 1.64 9.46
N LEU A 79 4.17 0.49 9.10
CA LEU A 79 2.93 0.34 8.35
C LEU A 79 1.89 -0.37 9.20
N ARG A 80 0.62 -0.15 8.87
CA ARG A 80 -0.49 -0.89 9.49
C ARG A 80 -1.67 -0.92 8.53
N GLY A 81 -2.37 -2.06 8.49
CA GLY A 81 -3.66 -2.14 7.81
C GLY A 81 -4.72 -1.39 8.62
N ASP A 82 -5.60 -0.65 7.94
CA ASP A 82 -6.60 0.19 8.61
C ASP A 82 -7.52 -0.58 9.55
N SER A 83 -7.76 -1.85 9.28
CA SER A 83 -8.61 -2.71 10.11
C SER A 83 -7.84 -3.64 11.04
N THR A 84 -6.52 -3.56 11.07
CA THR A 84 -5.70 -4.40 11.95
C THR A 84 -5.44 -3.70 13.28
N LEU A 85 -5.25 -4.51 14.34
CA LEU A 85 -5.04 -3.99 15.70
C LEU A 85 -3.57 -3.70 16.01
N ALA A 86 -2.66 -4.24 15.23
CA ALA A 86 -1.23 -4.12 15.49
C ALA A 86 -0.50 -3.60 14.25
N ASP A 87 0.61 -2.90 14.50
CA ASP A 87 1.49 -2.46 13.44
C ASP A 87 2.20 -3.65 12.81
N ASP A 88 2.53 -3.53 11.53
CA ASP A 88 3.43 -4.47 10.87
C ASP A 88 4.84 -4.32 11.46
N PRO A 89 5.71 -5.33 11.31
CA PRO A 89 7.12 -5.13 11.59
C PRO A 89 7.68 -3.95 10.79
N MET A 90 8.55 -3.15 11.40
CA MET A 90 9.16 -2.01 10.72
C MET A 90 9.94 -2.46 9.49
N VAL A 91 9.91 -1.65 8.45
CA VAL A 91 10.62 -1.94 7.21
C VAL A 91 11.59 -0.82 6.86
N HIS A 92 12.59 -1.14 6.07
CA HIS A 92 13.50 -0.15 5.52
C HIS A 92 12.76 0.67 4.46
N PRO A 93 13.09 1.96 4.29
CA PRO A 93 12.47 2.75 3.20
C PRO A 93 12.58 2.11 1.82
N ASP A 94 13.65 1.36 1.55
CA ASP A 94 13.84 0.66 0.27
C ASP A 94 12.83 -0.48 0.05
N ASP A 95 12.14 -0.92 1.10
CA ASP A 95 11.09 -1.93 0.98
C ASP A 95 9.75 -1.34 0.54
N ILE A 96 9.65 -0.01 0.48
CA ILE A 96 8.46 0.64 -0.05
C ILE A 96 8.55 0.66 -1.56
N ILE A 97 7.61 0.00 -2.22
CA ILE A 97 7.65 -0.25 -3.67
C ILE A 97 6.98 0.87 -4.44
N ALA A 98 5.82 1.32 -3.97
CA ALA A 98 4.97 2.23 -4.73
C ALA A 98 3.97 2.92 -3.80
N ILE A 99 3.36 3.99 -4.30
CA ILE A 99 2.27 4.67 -3.61
C ILE A 99 0.93 4.27 -4.23
N GLY A 100 -0.08 4.07 -3.39
CA GLY A 100 -1.46 3.86 -3.85
C GLY A 100 -2.06 5.18 -4.31
N ARG A 101 -2.54 5.22 -5.53
CA ARG A 101 -3.09 6.44 -6.14
C ARG A 101 -4.61 6.42 -6.19
N THR A 102 -5.18 5.32 -6.69
CA THR A 102 -6.63 5.16 -6.77
C THR A 102 -7.03 3.78 -6.30
N VAL A 103 -8.27 3.67 -5.87
CA VAL A 103 -8.91 2.38 -5.61
C VAL A 103 -10.23 2.33 -6.38
N THR A 104 -10.49 1.19 -7.01
CA THR A 104 -11.78 0.88 -7.61
C THR A 104 -12.36 -0.30 -6.85
N THR A 105 -13.48 -0.08 -6.17
CA THR A 105 -14.12 -1.13 -5.36
C THR A 105 -14.78 -2.18 -6.24
N PRO A 106 -15.09 -3.37 -5.69
CA PRO A 106 -15.82 -4.38 -6.47
C PRO A 106 -17.17 -3.87 -7.00
N GLY A 107 -17.78 -2.90 -6.32
CA GLY A 107 -19.02 -2.28 -6.78
C GLY A 107 -18.83 -1.22 -7.87
N GLY A 108 -17.60 -0.95 -8.28
CA GLY A 108 -17.31 -0.02 -9.37
C GLY A 108 -17.02 1.42 -8.93
N TRP A 109 -17.02 1.71 -7.64
CA TRP A 109 -16.66 3.04 -7.14
C TRP A 109 -15.16 3.26 -7.28
N LYS A 110 -14.78 4.38 -7.91
CA LYS A 110 -13.39 4.76 -8.07
C LYS A 110 -13.12 6.04 -7.28
N MET A 111 -12.03 6.06 -6.50
CA MET A 111 -11.65 7.23 -5.72
C MET A 111 -10.13 7.37 -5.64
N ARG A 112 -9.68 8.62 -5.47
CA ARG A 112 -8.28 8.90 -5.18
C ARG A 112 -8.00 8.60 -3.72
N ILE A 113 -6.86 7.98 -3.43
CA ILE A 113 -6.43 7.66 -2.07
C ILE A 113 -5.11 8.32 -1.70
N ASP A 114 -4.54 9.10 -2.61
CA ASP A 114 -3.30 9.86 -2.39
C ASP A 114 -3.57 11.34 -2.12
N THR A 115 -4.83 11.71 -1.88
CA THR A 115 -5.23 13.09 -1.62
C THR A 115 -5.14 13.42 -0.14
N PRO A 116 -4.98 14.70 0.25
CA PRO A 116 -4.94 15.08 1.67
C PRO A 116 -6.15 14.62 2.48
N PRO A 117 -7.41 14.68 2.00
CA PRO A 117 -8.54 14.15 2.76
C PRO A 117 -8.44 12.65 3.06
N ALA A 118 -7.99 11.85 2.09
CA ALA A 118 -7.81 10.42 2.29
C ALA A 118 -6.69 10.12 3.30
N ARG A 119 -5.60 10.89 3.25
CA ARG A 119 -4.51 10.77 4.24
C ARG A 119 -4.99 11.11 5.63
N LEU A 120 -5.78 12.17 5.78
CA LEU A 120 -6.31 12.58 7.09
C LEU A 120 -7.23 11.53 7.65
N ALA A 121 -8.14 10.98 6.86
CA ALA A 121 -9.03 9.91 7.28
C ALA A 121 -8.23 8.69 7.75
N GLY A 122 -7.17 8.34 7.04
CA GLY A 122 -6.30 7.24 7.40
C GLY A 122 -5.58 7.47 8.72
N ARG A 123 -5.15 8.69 9.00
CA ARG A 123 -4.50 9.03 10.27
C ARG A 123 -5.46 8.86 11.43
N LEU A 124 -6.72 9.22 11.26
CA LEU A 124 -7.74 9.02 12.28
C LEU A 124 -8.03 7.53 12.51
N LEU A 125 -8.11 6.76 11.43
CA LEU A 125 -8.35 5.32 11.50
C LEU A 125 -7.16 4.56 12.12
N SER A 126 -5.96 5.10 11.98
CA SER A 126 -4.73 4.44 12.47
C SER A 126 -4.46 4.68 13.96
N ARG A 127 -5.24 5.50 14.61
CA ARG A 127 -5.06 5.82 16.04
C ARG A 127 -5.91 4.91 16.96
#